data_57b35bec918b3eee44753c2c7019de4c
#
_entry.id   57b35bec918b3eee44753c2c7019de4c
#
_cell.length_a   1.000
_cell.length_b   1.000
_cell.length_c   1.000
_cell.angle_alpha   90.00
_cell.angle_beta   90.00
_cell.angle_gamma   90.00
#
_symmetry.space_group_name_H-M   'P 1'
#
loop_
_entity.id
_entity.type
_entity.pdbx_description
1 polymer ?
#
loop_
_entity_poly.entity_id
_entity_poly.type
_entity_poly.pdbx_seq_one_letter_code
_entity_poly.pdbx_strand_id
1 'polypeptide(L)'
;MNKISIIGTGSVGSTIAYSLAIMGMASEIVRIDSNTEKELGEALDIRQGLPFCAPCSIYAGNYSDTAGSNIVILTSGIARKPGQSRLELAQTNVNTTKSIIPEITKYAPDDTYIIVSNPVAILTYTFHKISGLPENHIIGSGTILDTA
;
A
#
# COMPACT_ATOMS: atom_id res chain seq x y z
N MET A 1 -14.79 -11.62 -6.39
CA MET A 1 -14.61 -10.86 -5.13
C MET A 1 -13.19 -10.34 -5.15
N ASN A 2 -12.98 -9.03 -5.09
CA ASN A 2 -11.63 -8.44 -5.19
C ASN A 2 -11.23 -7.93 -3.81
N LYS A 3 -10.19 -8.54 -3.24
CA LYS A 3 -9.56 -8.08 -2.01
C LYS A 3 -8.32 -7.27 -2.33
N ILE A 4 -8.20 -6.09 -1.76
CA ILE A 4 -7.05 -5.21 -1.93
C ILE A 4 -6.49 -4.87 -0.56
N SER A 5 -5.19 -5.07 -0.38
CA SER A 5 -4.46 -4.67 0.83
C SER A 5 -3.65 -3.41 0.57
N ILE A 6 -3.67 -2.46 1.49
CA ILE A 6 -2.95 -1.20 1.41
C ILE A 6 -2.00 -1.10 2.60
N ILE A 7 -0.70 -1.06 2.30
CA ILE A 7 0.37 -0.96 3.30
C ILE A 7 0.85 0.47 3.39
N GLY A 8 0.66 1.09 4.54
CA GLY A 8 0.87 2.51 4.74
C GLY A 8 -0.42 3.30 4.55
N THR A 9 -0.89 3.93 5.60
CA THR A 9 -2.20 4.61 5.65
C THR A 9 -2.08 6.11 5.89
N GLY A 10 -1.00 6.66 5.38
CA GLY A 10 -0.85 8.10 5.24
C GLY A 10 -1.86 8.68 4.24
N SER A 11 -1.73 9.95 3.91
CA SER A 11 -2.67 10.67 3.01
C SER A 11 -2.89 9.93 1.67
N VAL A 12 -1.84 9.36 1.09
CA VAL A 12 -1.94 8.63 -0.18
C VAL A 12 -2.72 7.33 -0.01
N GLY A 13 -2.36 6.51 0.98
CA GLY A 13 -3.04 5.23 1.23
C GLY A 13 -4.51 5.40 1.60
N SER A 14 -4.84 6.41 2.40
CA SER A 14 -6.24 6.75 2.74
C SER A 14 -7.04 7.21 1.53
N THR A 15 -6.45 8.05 0.66
CA THR A 15 -7.09 8.49 -0.58
C THR A 15 -7.33 7.33 -1.55
N ILE A 16 -6.37 6.40 -1.67
CA ILE A 16 -6.54 5.19 -2.50
C ILE A 16 -7.69 4.34 -1.95
N ALA A 17 -7.71 4.06 -0.65
CA ALA A 17 -8.77 3.28 -0.02
C ALA A 17 -10.16 3.89 -0.27
N TYR A 18 -10.29 5.18 -0.06
CA TYR A 18 -11.52 5.92 -0.30
C TYR A 18 -11.96 5.88 -1.77
N SER A 19 -11.03 6.11 -2.70
CA SER A 19 -11.30 6.07 -4.13
C SER A 19 -11.75 4.69 -4.59
N LEU A 20 -11.08 3.63 -4.15
CA LEU A 20 -11.45 2.25 -4.46
C LEU A 20 -12.86 1.89 -3.95
N ALA A 21 -13.20 2.37 -2.75
CA ALA A 21 -14.53 2.17 -2.16
C ALA A 21 -15.62 2.87 -2.97
N ILE A 22 -15.42 4.15 -3.33
CA ILE A 22 -16.39 4.92 -4.14
C ILE A 22 -16.56 4.31 -5.54
N MET A 23 -15.46 3.91 -6.16
CA MET A 23 -15.48 3.33 -7.52
C MET A 23 -16.01 1.89 -7.55
N GLY A 24 -16.23 1.27 -6.39
CA GLY A 24 -16.70 -0.11 -6.29
C GLY A 24 -15.71 -1.14 -6.87
N MET A 25 -14.41 -0.84 -6.85
CA MET A 25 -13.38 -1.69 -7.45
C MET A 25 -12.93 -2.84 -6.54
N ALA A 26 -13.23 -2.76 -5.24
CA ALA A 26 -12.91 -3.78 -4.25
C ALA A 26 -14.13 -4.14 -3.42
N SER A 27 -14.30 -5.42 -3.14
CA SER A 27 -15.30 -5.91 -2.18
C SER A 27 -14.75 -5.99 -0.75
N GLU A 28 -13.42 -6.00 -0.63
CA GLU A 28 -12.72 -6.01 0.65
C GLU A 28 -11.44 -5.17 0.55
N ILE A 29 -11.26 -4.26 1.49
CA ILE A 29 -10.07 -3.42 1.62
C ILE A 29 -9.49 -3.61 3.01
N VAL A 30 -8.26 -4.13 3.06
CA VAL A 30 -7.49 -4.24 4.30
C VAL A 30 -6.47 -3.11 4.34
N ARG A 31 -6.43 -2.38 5.44
CA ARG A 31 -5.50 -1.29 5.65
C ARG A 31 -4.53 -1.65 6.76
N ILE A 32 -3.24 -1.46 6.51
CA ILE A 32 -2.17 -1.88 7.43
C ILE A 32 -1.19 -0.74 7.63
N ASP A 33 -1.00 -0.33 8.88
CA ASP A 33 -0.01 0.68 9.27
C ASP A 33 0.65 0.33 10.60
N SER A 34 1.82 0.89 10.83
CA SER A 34 2.53 0.80 12.11
C SER A 34 1.81 1.53 13.24
N ASN A 35 1.04 2.57 12.92
CA ASN A 35 0.21 3.31 13.86
C ASN A 35 -1.23 2.78 13.85
N THR A 36 -1.47 1.72 14.59
CA THR A 36 -2.74 1.00 14.62
C THR A 36 -3.92 1.83 15.14
N GLU A 37 -3.69 2.77 16.07
CA GLU A 37 -4.76 3.63 16.61
C GLU A 37 -5.26 4.63 15.57
N LYS A 38 -4.34 5.28 14.87
CA LYS A 38 -4.67 6.18 13.77
C LYS A 38 -5.37 5.43 12.66
N GLU A 39 -4.87 4.25 12.32
CA GLU A 39 -5.43 3.41 11.27
C GLU A 39 -6.87 3.00 11.56
N LEU A 40 -7.15 2.60 12.78
CA LEU A 40 -8.50 2.23 13.18
C LEU A 40 -9.47 3.42 13.02
N GLY A 41 -9.05 4.62 13.42
CA GLY A 41 -9.85 5.83 13.26
C GLY A 41 -10.17 6.15 11.80
N GLU A 42 -9.17 6.11 10.92
CA GLU A 42 -9.36 6.39 9.49
C GLU A 42 -10.16 5.30 8.77
N ALA A 43 -9.98 4.02 9.14
CA ALA A 43 -10.79 2.94 8.59
C ALA A 43 -12.28 3.10 8.96
N LEU A 44 -12.56 3.51 10.21
CA LEU A 44 -13.91 3.79 10.67
C LEU A 44 -14.53 4.99 9.94
N ASP A 45 -13.76 6.03 9.70
CA ASP A 45 -14.21 7.23 8.99
C ASP A 45 -14.66 6.90 7.56
N ILE A 46 -13.82 6.19 6.79
CA ILE A 46 -14.18 5.72 5.45
C ILE A 46 -15.40 4.78 5.50
N ARG A 47 -15.45 3.89 6.49
CA ARG A 47 -16.54 2.93 6.67
C ARG A 47 -17.90 3.61 6.86
N GLN A 48 -17.95 4.78 7.49
CA GLN A 48 -19.20 5.54 7.67
C GLN A 48 -19.77 6.04 6.33
N GLY A 49 -18.92 6.22 5.30
CA GLY A 49 -19.36 6.58 3.95
C GLY A 49 -19.84 5.41 3.09
N LEU A 50 -19.51 4.17 3.44
CA LEU A 50 -19.79 2.97 2.63
C LEU A 50 -21.28 2.72 2.35
N PRO A 51 -22.25 3.06 3.21
CA PRO A 51 -23.67 2.91 2.88
C PRO A 51 -24.11 3.61 1.61
N PHE A 52 -23.34 4.61 1.14
CA PHE A 52 -23.60 5.36 -0.10
C PHE A 52 -22.79 4.86 -1.30
N CYS A 53 -21.99 3.79 -1.12
CA CYS A 53 -21.08 3.22 -2.11
C CYS A 53 -21.51 1.80 -2.50
N ALA A 54 -20.78 1.20 -3.45
CA ALA A 54 -20.91 -0.22 -3.71
C ALA A 54 -20.55 -1.05 -2.46
N PRO A 55 -21.12 -2.23 -2.27
CA PRO A 55 -20.83 -3.08 -1.12
C PRO A 55 -19.32 -3.36 -1.00
N CYS A 56 -18.71 -2.88 0.07
CA CYS A 56 -17.29 -3.03 0.37
C CYS A 56 -17.09 -3.19 1.88
N SER A 57 -16.23 -4.12 2.29
CA SER A 57 -15.77 -4.23 3.67
C SER A 57 -14.41 -3.54 3.78
N ILE A 58 -14.27 -2.57 4.69
CA ILE A 58 -13.00 -1.92 4.97
C ILE A 58 -12.65 -2.02 6.44
N TYR A 59 -11.43 -2.40 6.75
CA TYR A 59 -10.96 -2.54 8.14
C TYR A 59 -9.45 -2.39 8.27
N ALA A 60 -9.01 -2.03 9.47
CA ALA A 60 -7.61 -2.06 9.87
C ALA A 60 -7.20 -3.50 10.19
N GLY A 61 -6.10 -3.95 9.63
CA GLY A 61 -5.59 -5.31 9.78
C GLY A 61 -4.08 -5.36 10.05
N ASN A 62 -3.58 -6.58 10.11
CA ASN A 62 -2.16 -6.90 10.25
C ASN A 62 -1.62 -7.49 8.94
N TYR A 63 -0.31 -7.72 8.87
CA TYR A 63 0.30 -8.33 7.66
C TYR A 63 -0.29 -9.71 7.32
N SER A 64 -0.71 -10.50 8.30
CA SER A 64 -1.40 -11.78 8.04
C SER A 64 -2.73 -11.63 7.30
N ASP A 65 -3.37 -10.47 7.44
CA ASP A 65 -4.63 -10.18 6.75
C ASP A 65 -4.44 -9.85 5.26
N THR A 66 -3.20 -9.74 4.77
CA THR A 66 -2.93 -9.67 3.32
C THR A 66 -3.22 -10.98 2.60
N ALA A 67 -3.31 -12.08 3.32
CA ALA A 67 -3.62 -13.38 2.72
C ALA A 67 -4.92 -13.34 1.91
N GLY A 68 -4.86 -13.88 0.69
CA GLY A 68 -5.98 -13.90 -0.24
C GLY A 68 -6.28 -12.56 -0.92
N SER A 69 -5.38 -11.59 -0.85
CA SER A 69 -5.47 -10.38 -1.64
C SER A 69 -5.23 -10.69 -3.12
N ASN A 70 -5.85 -9.93 -4.00
CA ASN A 70 -5.51 -9.94 -5.42
C ASN A 70 -4.42 -8.91 -5.73
N ILE A 71 -4.44 -7.80 -4.97
CA ILE A 71 -3.51 -6.68 -5.14
C ILE A 71 -3.06 -6.21 -3.76
N VAL A 72 -1.76 -5.98 -3.62
CA VAL A 72 -1.16 -5.33 -2.45
C VAL A 72 -0.51 -4.02 -2.89
N ILE A 73 -0.95 -2.90 -2.32
CA ILE A 73 -0.47 -1.56 -2.67
C ILE A 73 0.44 -1.05 -1.57
N LEU A 74 1.69 -0.72 -1.91
CA LEU A 74 2.66 -0.13 -0.98
C LEU A 74 2.66 1.40 -1.13
N THR A 75 2.16 2.06 -0.09
CA THR A 75 2.23 3.52 0.08
C THR A 75 3.01 3.91 1.34
N SER A 76 3.59 2.92 2.02
CA SER A 76 4.39 3.15 3.23
C SER A 76 5.66 3.94 2.90
N GLY A 77 5.92 4.98 3.64
CA GLY A 77 7.09 5.83 3.49
C GLY A 77 6.95 7.12 4.28
N ILE A 78 8.08 7.79 4.46
CA ILE A 78 8.14 9.07 5.16
C ILE A 78 8.20 10.19 4.13
N ALA A 79 7.41 11.24 4.32
CA ALA A 79 7.51 12.44 3.51
C ALA A 79 8.84 13.16 3.79
N ARG A 80 9.39 13.83 2.77
CA ARG A 80 10.62 14.61 2.88
C ARG A 80 10.48 15.72 3.91
N LYS A 81 11.42 15.77 4.86
CA LYS A 81 11.51 16.85 5.84
C LYS A 81 12.27 18.05 5.26
N PRO A 82 11.98 19.28 5.73
CA PRO A 82 12.79 20.44 5.39
C PRO A 82 14.27 20.19 5.72
N GLY A 83 15.15 20.48 4.76
CA GLY A 83 16.59 20.25 4.90
C GLY A 83 17.09 18.83 4.67
N GLN A 84 16.23 17.85 4.53
CA GLN A 84 16.60 16.47 4.25
C GLN A 84 16.99 16.29 2.79
N SER A 85 18.13 15.62 2.52
CA SER A 85 18.54 15.28 1.17
C SER A 85 17.64 14.19 0.55
N ARG A 86 17.59 14.14 -0.79
CA ARG A 86 16.86 13.07 -1.49
C ARG A 86 17.44 11.68 -1.20
N LEU A 87 18.76 11.61 -1.00
CA LEU A 87 19.46 10.37 -0.73
C LEU A 87 19.11 9.82 0.66
N GLU A 88 19.07 10.67 1.69
CA GLU A 88 18.69 10.28 3.04
C GLU A 88 17.25 9.80 3.10
N LEU A 89 16.34 10.48 2.39
CA LEU A 89 14.94 10.04 2.28
C LEU A 89 14.85 8.68 1.59
N ALA A 90 15.56 8.50 0.47
CA ALA A 90 15.59 7.24 -0.25
C ALA A 90 16.09 6.11 0.63
N GLN A 91 17.18 6.32 1.38
CA GLN A 91 17.73 5.31 2.29
C GLN A 91 16.74 4.92 3.39
N THR A 92 16.05 5.89 3.97
CA THR A 92 15.04 5.65 5.01
C THR A 92 13.88 4.82 4.46
N ASN A 93 13.35 5.21 3.31
CA ASN A 93 12.21 4.49 2.70
C ASN A 93 12.62 3.11 2.18
N VAL A 94 13.84 2.93 1.69
CA VAL A 94 14.40 1.61 1.33
C VAL A 94 14.46 0.71 2.57
N ASN A 95 14.95 1.20 3.70
CA ASN A 95 15.03 0.42 4.94
C ASN A 95 13.64 0.01 5.44
N THR A 96 12.67 0.92 5.40
CA THR A 96 11.28 0.62 5.74
C THR A 96 10.70 -0.45 4.81
N THR A 97 10.88 -0.29 3.51
CA THR A 97 10.39 -1.27 2.52
C THR A 97 11.03 -2.63 2.71
N LYS A 98 12.34 -2.69 2.99
CA LYS A 98 13.06 -3.94 3.29
C LYS A 98 12.49 -4.71 4.48
N SER A 99 12.03 -4.01 5.51
CA SER A 99 11.42 -4.66 6.68
C SER A 99 10.00 -5.18 6.42
N ILE A 100 9.28 -4.54 5.50
CA ILE A 100 7.89 -4.90 5.16
C ILE A 100 7.82 -6.08 4.20
N ILE A 101 8.71 -6.15 3.20
CA ILE A 101 8.67 -7.16 2.13
C ILE A 101 8.53 -8.58 2.65
N PRO A 102 9.40 -9.09 3.55
CA PRO A 102 9.28 -10.47 4.01
C PRO A 102 7.98 -10.75 4.77
N GLU A 103 7.44 -9.74 5.45
CA GLU A 103 6.20 -9.89 6.21
C GLU A 103 4.98 -10.04 5.31
N ILE A 104 4.89 -9.26 4.22
CA ILE A 104 3.75 -9.33 3.31
C ILE A 104 3.86 -10.48 2.31
N THR A 105 5.05 -10.76 1.78
CA THR A 105 5.23 -11.85 0.81
C THR A 105 5.05 -13.24 1.42
N LYS A 106 5.22 -13.37 2.73
CA LYS A 106 4.92 -14.59 3.47
C LYS A 106 3.44 -14.99 3.37
N TYR A 107 2.53 -14.01 3.38
CA TYR A 107 1.08 -14.25 3.39
C TYR A 107 0.42 -14.05 2.03
N ALA A 108 1.07 -13.32 1.12
CA ALA A 108 0.57 -12.97 -0.20
C ALA A 108 1.61 -13.25 -1.31
N PRO A 109 2.09 -14.51 -1.45
CA PRO A 109 3.21 -14.83 -2.34
C PRO A 109 2.86 -14.75 -3.83
N ASP A 110 1.59 -14.88 -4.21
CA ASP A 110 1.14 -14.94 -5.60
C ASP A 110 0.41 -13.66 -6.05
N ASP A 111 0.38 -12.64 -5.20
CA ASP A 111 -0.38 -11.42 -5.42
C ASP A 111 0.35 -10.45 -6.35
N THR A 112 -0.40 -9.50 -6.93
CA THR A 112 0.19 -8.38 -7.65
C THR A 112 0.51 -7.25 -6.69
N TYR A 113 1.73 -6.75 -6.74
CA TYR A 113 2.23 -5.66 -5.89
C TYR A 113 2.33 -4.36 -6.69
N ILE A 114 1.72 -3.29 -6.17
CA ILE A 114 1.81 -1.95 -6.77
C ILE A 114 2.61 -1.06 -5.82
N ILE A 115 3.75 -0.58 -6.27
CA ILE A 115 4.65 0.27 -5.51
C ILE A 115 4.35 1.74 -5.84
N VAL A 116 3.87 2.49 -4.86
CA VAL A 116 3.51 3.91 -4.97
C VAL A 116 4.46 4.80 -4.18
N SER A 117 5.09 4.25 -3.15
CA SER A 117 6.03 4.96 -2.27
C SER A 117 7.24 5.51 -3.03
N ASN A 118 7.68 6.71 -2.67
CA ASN A 118 8.84 7.35 -3.29
C ASN A 118 10.16 7.04 -2.55
N PRO A 119 11.26 6.90 -3.30
CA PRO A 119 11.40 6.98 -4.77
C PRO A 119 10.96 5.67 -5.46
N VAL A 120 9.92 5.73 -6.29
CA VAL A 120 9.23 4.56 -6.84
C VAL A 120 10.15 3.59 -7.56
N ALA A 121 11.01 4.06 -8.47
CA ALA A 121 11.90 3.19 -9.23
C ALA A 121 12.87 2.40 -8.33
N ILE A 122 13.45 3.07 -7.32
CA ILE A 122 14.38 2.44 -6.37
C ILE A 122 13.64 1.42 -5.50
N LEU A 123 12.45 1.76 -5.02
CA LEU A 123 11.68 0.87 -4.16
C LEU A 123 11.11 -0.31 -4.93
N THR A 124 10.70 -0.13 -6.17
CA THR A 124 10.27 -1.22 -7.07
C THR A 124 11.42 -2.20 -7.31
N TYR A 125 12.60 -1.70 -7.63
CA TYR A 125 13.80 -2.53 -7.78
C TYR A 125 14.14 -3.27 -6.49
N THR A 126 14.13 -2.57 -5.35
CA THR A 126 14.39 -3.17 -4.03
C THR A 126 13.38 -4.26 -3.72
N PHE A 127 12.11 -4.01 -4.00
CA PHE A 127 11.05 -4.99 -3.79
C PHE A 127 11.29 -6.26 -4.61
N HIS A 128 11.55 -6.11 -5.91
CA HIS A 128 11.83 -7.24 -6.79
C HIS A 128 13.04 -8.06 -6.30
N LYS A 129 14.13 -7.41 -5.93
CA LYS A 129 15.37 -8.10 -5.48
C LYS A 129 15.20 -8.87 -4.17
N ILE A 130 14.38 -8.37 -3.25
CA ILE A 130 14.22 -8.98 -1.92
C ILE A 130 13.09 -10.01 -1.91
N SER A 131 11.98 -9.71 -2.59
CA SER A 131 10.82 -10.62 -2.61
C SER A 131 11.08 -11.92 -3.36
N GLY A 132 11.95 -11.89 -4.36
CA GLY A 132 12.15 -13.01 -5.28
C GLY A 132 10.94 -13.34 -6.16
N LEU A 133 9.92 -12.48 -6.17
CA LEU A 133 8.74 -12.66 -6.99
C LEU A 133 9.03 -12.38 -8.48
N PRO A 134 8.27 -12.99 -9.39
CA PRO A 134 8.37 -12.71 -10.82
C PRO A 134 8.10 -11.22 -11.11
N GLU A 135 8.81 -10.66 -12.10
CA GLU A 135 8.70 -9.24 -12.46
C GLU A 135 7.27 -8.81 -12.83
N ASN A 136 6.51 -9.70 -13.46
CA ASN A 136 5.12 -9.44 -13.84
C ASN A 136 4.15 -9.32 -12.66
N HIS A 137 4.59 -9.64 -11.44
CA HIS A 137 3.84 -9.43 -10.20
C HIS A 137 4.13 -8.08 -9.54
N ILE A 138 5.08 -7.30 -10.06
CA ILE A 138 5.53 -6.06 -9.41
C ILE A 138 5.40 -4.89 -10.37
N ILE A 139 4.61 -3.91 -9.99
CA ILE A 139 4.30 -2.72 -10.79
C ILE A 139 4.75 -1.48 -10.02
N GLY A 140 5.63 -0.68 -10.60
CA GLY A 140 5.96 0.65 -10.10
C GLY A 140 5.11 1.73 -10.75
N SER A 141 4.44 2.57 -9.97
CA SER A 141 3.53 3.61 -10.49
C SER A 141 4.23 4.92 -10.90
N GLY A 142 5.56 4.92 -10.99
CA GLY A 142 6.37 6.14 -11.09
C GLY A 142 6.17 7.00 -12.34
N THR A 143 5.72 6.43 -13.45
CA THR A 143 5.61 7.13 -14.74
C THR A 143 4.19 7.48 -15.16
N ILE A 144 3.18 6.99 -14.47
CA ILE A 144 1.77 7.19 -14.84
C ILE A 144 1.39 8.66 -14.77
N LEU A 145 1.79 9.36 -13.70
CA LEU A 145 1.49 10.78 -13.51
C LEU A 145 2.33 11.66 -14.45
N ASP A 146 3.58 11.30 -14.68
CA ASP A 146 4.52 12.12 -15.45
C ASP A 146 4.29 12.02 -16.98
N THR A 147 3.53 11.02 -17.41
CA THR A 147 3.17 10.79 -18.83
C THR A 147 1.74 11.23 -19.20
N ALA A 148 0.98 11.70 -18.23
CA ALA A 148 -0.42 12.11 -18.43
C ALA A 148 -0.57 13.50 -19.09
#